data_2881f6c0769d1e8edcdcc495e45d16dc
#
_entry.id   2881f6c0769d1e8edcdcc495e45d16dc
#
_cell.length_a   1.000
_cell.length_b   1.000
_cell.length_c   1.000
_cell.angle_alpha   90.00
_cell.angle_beta   90.00
_cell.angle_gamma   90.00
#
_symmetry.space_group_name_H-M   'P 1'
#
loop_
_entity.id
_entity.type
_entity.pdbx_description
1 polymer ?
#
loop_
_entity_poly.entity_id
_entity_poly.type
_entity_poly.pdbx_seq_one_letter_code
_entity_poly.pdbx_strand_id
1 'polypeptide(L)'
;VSDSTADETDDERRKRGRAPDPILPGQEAPKHTVPKPVAISFWLWIATGLTLIAGPAYLLIGRQTVIDTYLKQNAEQRDPALKVDPSRIVEGVDGLILNLFVGAVTFALLFAIFAYKAREGTRSARAVLTGLAFFLALVGLFVVGGALFVVIATLIAVIALVLMYLPSVADYFPKVGRKLP
;
A
#
# COMPACT_ATOMS: atom_id res chain seq x y z
N VAL A 1 16.00 -13.45 48.76
CA VAL A 1 15.10 -13.08 47.63
C VAL A 1 16.01 -12.63 46.51
N SER A 2 16.37 -13.54 45.59
CA SER A 2 17.24 -13.27 44.45
C SER A 2 16.47 -12.45 43.42
N ASP A 3 17.04 -11.31 43.13
CA ASP A 3 16.58 -10.35 42.14
C ASP A 3 16.75 -10.93 40.71
N SER A 4 15.76 -11.72 40.26
CA SER A 4 15.75 -12.36 38.96
C SER A 4 15.25 -11.43 37.81
N THR A 5 15.18 -10.10 38.09
CA THR A 5 14.68 -9.11 37.15
C THR A 5 15.78 -8.43 36.32
N ALA A 6 17.06 -8.69 36.61
CA ALA A 6 18.17 -7.98 36.00
C ALA A 6 18.59 -8.48 34.61
N ASP A 7 18.04 -9.62 34.15
CA ASP A 7 18.46 -10.25 32.87
C ASP A 7 17.33 -10.43 31.87
N GLU A 8 16.15 -9.82 32.10
CA GLU A 8 15.01 -9.89 31.19
C GLU A 8 15.24 -8.97 29.99
N THR A 9 15.38 -9.54 28.79
CA THR A 9 15.60 -8.78 27.57
C THR A 9 14.38 -7.91 27.21
N ASP A 10 14.60 -6.79 26.52
CA ASP A 10 13.52 -5.89 26.05
C ASP A 10 12.46 -6.62 25.24
N ASP A 11 12.84 -7.69 24.51
CA ASP A 11 11.91 -8.51 23.73
C ASP A 11 11.01 -9.37 24.63
N GLU A 12 11.54 -9.89 25.74
CA GLU A 12 10.75 -10.63 26.75
C GLU A 12 9.80 -9.69 27.50
N ARG A 13 10.26 -8.50 27.84
CA ARG A 13 9.42 -7.45 28.44
C ARG A 13 8.28 -7.04 27.52
N ARG A 14 8.55 -6.87 26.22
CA ARG A 14 7.51 -6.59 25.22
C ARG A 14 6.51 -7.73 25.07
N LYS A 15 6.97 -8.99 25.10
CA LYS A 15 6.10 -10.17 25.08
C LYS A 15 5.13 -10.22 26.27
N ARG A 16 5.58 -9.72 27.43
CA ARG A 16 4.78 -9.60 28.67
C ARG A 16 3.97 -8.31 28.74
N GLY A 17 4.01 -7.44 27.73
CA GLY A 17 3.29 -6.17 27.70
C GLY A 17 3.88 -5.11 28.64
N ARG A 18 5.14 -5.26 29.05
CA ARG A 18 5.87 -4.25 29.83
C ARG A 18 6.56 -3.26 28.91
N ALA A 19 6.74 -2.03 29.39
CA ALA A 19 7.55 -1.04 28.69
C ALA A 19 9.02 -1.51 28.61
N PRO A 20 9.73 -1.21 27.50
CA PRO A 20 11.17 -1.43 27.44
C PRO A 20 11.90 -0.66 28.53
N ASP A 21 13.08 -1.12 28.91
CA ASP A 21 13.88 -0.40 29.90
C ASP A 21 14.18 1.02 29.41
N PRO A 22 14.15 2.01 30.30
CA PRO A 22 14.52 3.37 29.94
C PRO A 22 16.00 3.38 29.53
N ILE A 23 16.25 3.90 28.32
CA ILE A 23 17.60 4.05 27.79
C ILE A 23 18.32 5.13 28.60
N LEU A 24 19.35 4.76 29.30
CA LEU A 24 20.17 5.71 30.07
C LEU A 24 21.05 6.56 29.14
N PRO A 25 21.35 7.82 29.48
CA PRO A 25 22.24 8.66 28.69
C PRO A 25 23.60 7.96 28.49
N GLY A 26 23.94 7.69 27.20
CA GLY A 26 25.18 6.97 26.83
C GLY A 26 24.97 5.50 26.45
N GLN A 27 23.78 4.92 26.60
CA GLN A 27 23.45 3.60 26.06
C GLN A 27 22.95 3.70 24.63
N GLU A 28 23.52 2.92 23.71
CA GLU A 28 22.96 2.78 22.38
C GLU A 28 21.61 2.02 22.46
N ALA A 29 20.58 2.58 21.83
CA ALA A 29 19.31 1.90 21.69
C ALA A 29 19.52 0.54 21.00
N PRO A 30 18.91 -0.57 21.48
CA PRO A 30 19.04 -1.88 20.86
C PRO A 30 18.65 -1.77 19.38
N LYS A 31 19.58 -2.07 18.48
CA LYS A 31 19.35 -2.06 17.03
C LYS A 31 18.39 -3.21 16.71
N HIS A 32 17.11 -2.90 16.52
CA HIS A 32 16.15 -3.86 16.00
C HIS A 32 16.57 -4.29 14.59
N THR A 33 17.06 -5.52 14.46
CA THR A 33 17.33 -6.11 13.16
C THR A 33 15.99 -6.40 12.48
N VAL A 34 15.72 -5.69 11.38
CA VAL A 34 14.51 -5.91 10.59
C VAL A 34 14.57 -7.30 9.94
N PRO A 35 13.59 -8.19 10.17
CA PRO A 35 13.55 -9.49 9.54
C PRO A 35 13.55 -9.38 8.00
N LYS A 36 14.29 -10.25 7.31
CA LYS A 36 14.37 -10.25 5.84
C LYS A 36 13.00 -10.20 5.14
N PRO A 37 11.98 -10.99 5.54
CA PRO A 37 10.65 -10.92 4.92
C PRO A 37 10.00 -9.52 5.02
N VAL A 38 10.18 -8.83 6.16
CA VAL A 38 9.66 -7.47 6.36
C VAL A 38 10.38 -6.46 5.45
N ALA A 39 11.71 -6.59 5.31
CA ALA A 39 12.49 -5.74 4.43
C ALA A 39 12.11 -5.95 2.95
N ILE A 40 11.91 -7.20 2.52
CA ILE A 40 11.44 -7.53 1.16
C ILE A 40 10.03 -6.97 0.95
N SER A 41 9.11 -7.20 1.89
CA SER A 41 7.74 -6.68 1.84
C SER A 41 7.72 -5.16 1.68
N PHE A 42 8.58 -4.43 2.40
CA PHE A 42 8.71 -2.98 2.24
C PHE A 42 8.98 -2.57 0.77
N TRP A 43 9.96 -3.21 0.13
CA TRP A 43 10.28 -2.90 -1.26
C TRP A 43 9.17 -3.31 -2.24
N LEU A 44 8.44 -4.39 -1.94
CA LEU A 44 7.26 -4.76 -2.73
C LEU A 44 6.13 -3.74 -2.62
N TRP A 45 5.93 -3.12 -1.45
CA TRP A 45 4.97 -2.02 -1.31
C TRP A 45 5.38 -0.79 -2.13
N ILE A 46 6.67 -0.46 -2.14
CA ILE A 46 7.18 0.61 -3.02
C ILE A 46 6.95 0.25 -4.50
N ALA A 47 7.26 -0.98 -4.90
CA ALA A 47 7.01 -1.46 -6.26
C ALA A 47 5.52 -1.41 -6.63
N THR A 48 4.60 -1.78 -5.71
CA THR A 48 3.16 -1.64 -5.89
C THR A 48 2.78 -0.19 -6.21
N GLY A 49 3.26 0.76 -5.41
CA GLY A 49 3.00 2.19 -5.63
C GLY A 49 3.52 2.69 -6.98
N LEU A 50 4.74 2.31 -7.34
CA LEU A 50 5.33 2.69 -8.64
C LEU A 50 4.55 2.09 -9.82
N THR A 51 4.11 0.84 -9.70
CA THR A 51 3.29 0.17 -10.74
C THR A 51 1.95 0.88 -10.91
N LEU A 52 1.32 1.33 -9.82
CA LEU A 52 0.07 2.10 -9.88
C LEU A 52 0.26 3.44 -10.59
N ILE A 53 1.36 4.15 -10.37
CA ILE A 53 1.66 5.42 -11.05
C ILE A 53 1.97 5.19 -12.53
N ALA A 54 2.64 4.08 -12.86
CA ALA A 54 3.01 3.77 -14.25
C ALA A 54 1.78 3.64 -15.17
N GLY A 55 0.64 3.13 -14.67
CA GLY A 55 -0.58 3.00 -15.46
C GLY A 55 -1.11 4.32 -16.01
N PRO A 56 -1.50 5.29 -15.15
CA PRO A 56 -1.95 6.60 -15.61
C PRO A 56 -0.86 7.39 -16.35
N ALA A 57 0.41 7.23 -15.99
CA ALA A 57 1.52 7.84 -16.74
C ALA A 57 1.59 7.31 -18.18
N TYR A 58 1.38 6.02 -18.38
CA TYR A 58 1.27 5.44 -19.72
C TYR A 58 0.07 5.99 -20.50
N LEU A 59 -1.10 6.14 -19.85
CA LEU A 59 -2.28 6.75 -20.47
C LEU A 59 -2.03 8.23 -20.81
N LEU A 60 -1.28 8.96 -19.98
CA LEU A 60 -0.92 10.35 -20.25
C LEU A 60 -0.03 10.47 -21.50
N ILE A 61 0.94 9.58 -21.67
CA ILE A 61 1.79 9.53 -22.87
C ILE A 61 0.95 9.19 -24.11
N GLY A 62 0.03 8.22 -24.00
CA GLY A 62 -0.87 7.77 -25.08
C GLY A 62 -2.19 8.57 -25.16
N ARG A 63 -2.30 9.73 -24.50
CA ARG A 63 -3.54 10.51 -24.36
C ARG A 63 -4.27 10.71 -25.68
N GLN A 64 -3.55 11.11 -26.73
CA GLN A 64 -4.15 11.36 -28.04
C GLN A 64 -4.79 10.10 -28.63
N THR A 65 -4.11 8.96 -28.53
CA THR A 65 -4.66 7.66 -29.00
C THR A 65 -5.95 7.29 -28.28
N VAL A 66 -6.01 7.56 -26.96
CA VAL A 66 -7.21 7.31 -26.15
C VAL A 66 -8.36 8.21 -26.63
N ILE A 67 -8.11 9.51 -26.80
CA ILE A 67 -9.10 10.48 -27.30
C ILE A 67 -9.61 10.06 -28.68
N ASP A 68 -8.71 9.76 -29.62
CA ASP A 68 -9.08 9.37 -30.99
C ASP A 68 -9.94 8.10 -31.00
N THR A 69 -9.63 7.14 -30.11
CA THR A 69 -10.42 5.91 -29.96
C THR A 69 -11.85 6.20 -29.51
N TYR A 70 -12.04 7.05 -28.49
CA TYR A 70 -13.37 7.43 -28.02
C TYR A 70 -14.14 8.27 -29.03
N LEU A 71 -13.47 9.20 -29.72
CA LEU A 71 -14.09 9.98 -30.81
C LEU A 71 -14.58 9.08 -31.95
N LYS A 72 -13.77 8.09 -32.34
CA LYS A 72 -14.16 7.12 -33.36
C LYS A 72 -15.37 6.28 -32.93
N GLN A 73 -15.35 5.76 -31.71
CA GLN A 73 -16.49 5.01 -31.14
C GLN A 73 -17.76 5.87 -31.11
N ASN A 74 -17.63 7.15 -30.73
CA ASN A 74 -18.75 8.09 -30.71
C ASN A 74 -19.29 8.39 -32.15
N ALA A 75 -18.41 8.48 -33.15
CA ALA A 75 -18.78 8.68 -34.53
C ALA A 75 -19.54 7.46 -35.11
N GLU A 76 -19.12 6.24 -34.72
CA GLU A 76 -19.74 4.98 -35.16
C GLU A 76 -21.07 4.70 -34.42
N GLN A 77 -21.42 5.46 -33.36
CA GLN A 77 -22.70 5.31 -32.66
C GLN A 77 -23.87 5.60 -33.55
N ARG A 78 -24.77 4.60 -33.72
CA ARG A 78 -25.93 4.66 -34.62
C ARG A 78 -27.07 5.50 -34.07
N ASP A 79 -27.24 5.52 -32.73
CA ASP A 79 -28.30 6.28 -32.10
C ASP A 79 -27.85 7.73 -31.85
N PRO A 80 -28.50 8.72 -32.50
CA PRO A 80 -28.15 10.12 -32.29
C PRO A 80 -28.32 10.60 -30.84
N ALA A 81 -29.24 9.99 -30.07
CA ALA A 81 -29.51 10.34 -28.69
C ALA A 81 -28.33 9.96 -27.75
N LEU A 82 -27.50 9.00 -28.16
CA LEU A 82 -26.34 8.53 -27.41
C LEU A 82 -25.03 9.20 -27.84
N LYS A 83 -25.06 10.05 -28.89
CA LYS A 83 -23.86 10.80 -29.29
C LYS A 83 -23.52 11.90 -28.30
N VAL A 84 -22.28 11.91 -27.93
CA VAL A 84 -21.71 12.92 -27.00
C VAL A 84 -20.97 13.97 -27.83
N ASP A 85 -21.02 15.22 -27.37
CA ASP A 85 -20.23 16.31 -27.98
C ASP A 85 -18.71 15.95 -27.88
N PRO A 86 -17.98 16.05 -29.00
CA PRO A 86 -16.56 15.75 -29.05
C PRO A 86 -15.72 16.49 -27.99
N SER A 87 -16.08 17.74 -27.66
CA SER A 87 -15.38 18.53 -26.64
C SER A 87 -15.52 17.87 -25.25
N ARG A 88 -16.71 17.34 -24.92
CA ARG A 88 -16.94 16.63 -23.65
C ARG A 88 -16.17 15.31 -23.56
N ILE A 89 -15.93 14.65 -24.68
CA ILE A 89 -15.12 13.44 -24.73
C ILE A 89 -13.67 13.78 -24.35
N VAL A 90 -13.13 14.84 -24.94
CA VAL A 90 -11.76 15.31 -24.66
C VAL A 90 -11.62 15.67 -23.18
N GLU A 91 -12.53 16.52 -22.67
CA GLU A 91 -12.53 16.93 -21.26
C GLU A 91 -12.70 15.72 -20.31
N GLY A 92 -13.56 14.79 -20.66
CA GLY A 92 -13.79 13.56 -19.88
C GLY A 92 -12.56 12.67 -19.81
N VAL A 93 -11.84 12.47 -20.91
CA VAL A 93 -10.60 11.70 -20.96
C VAL A 93 -9.51 12.40 -20.13
N ASP A 94 -9.37 13.71 -20.27
CA ASP A 94 -8.39 14.49 -19.50
C ASP A 94 -8.67 14.41 -17.99
N GLY A 95 -9.93 14.61 -17.60
CA GLY A 95 -10.36 14.48 -16.23
C GLY A 95 -10.15 13.08 -15.66
N LEU A 96 -10.43 12.04 -16.45
CA LEU A 96 -10.21 10.65 -16.05
C LEU A 96 -8.73 10.37 -15.79
N ILE A 97 -7.85 10.72 -16.75
CA ILE A 97 -6.40 10.50 -16.62
C ILE A 97 -5.85 11.23 -15.41
N LEU A 98 -6.25 12.50 -15.22
CA LEU A 98 -5.81 13.29 -14.06
C LEU A 98 -6.27 12.67 -12.74
N ASN A 99 -7.53 12.27 -12.63
CA ASN A 99 -8.07 11.65 -11.43
C ASN A 99 -7.39 10.31 -11.10
N LEU A 100 -7.15 9.48 -12.12
CA LEU A 100 -6.41 8.23 -11.96
C LEU A 100 -4.96 8.49 -11.51
N PHE A 101 -4.31 9.51 -12.06
CA PHE A 101 -2.94 9.86 -11.68
C PHE A 101 -2.85 10.36 -10.23
N VAL A 102 -3.73 11.28 -9.83
CA VAL A 102 -3.81 11.78 -8.45
C VAL A 102 -4.13 10.65 -7.48
N GLY A 103 -5.09 9.79 -7.82
CA GLY A 103 -5.42 8.61 -7.02
C GLY A 103 -4.22 7.65 -6.87
N ALA A 104 -3.51 7.35 -7.96
CA ALA A 104 -2.35 6.48 -7.95
C ALA A 104 -1.21 7.04 -7.09
N VAL A 105 -0.91 8.34 -7.19
CA VAL A 105 0.09 9.02 -6.35
C VAL A 105 -0.32 8.97 -4.88
N THR A 106 -1.58 9.23 -4.57
CA THR A 106 -2.11 9.17 -3.21
C THR A 106 -1.93 7.77 -2.61
N PHE A 107 -2.32 6.71 -3.35
CA PHE A 107 -2.12 5.33 -2.91
C PHE A 107 -0.64 4.98 -2.74
N ALA A 108 0.22 5.40 -3.67
CA ALA A 108 1.65 5.15 -3.59
C ALA A 108 2.27 5.78 -2.33
N LEU A 109 1.88 7.00 -1.99
CA LEU A 109 2.31 7.68 -0.75
C LEU A 109 1.80 6.95 0.50
N LEU A 110 0.53 6.55 0.53
CA LEU A 110 -0.03 5.78 1.65
C LEU A 110 0.72 4.45 1.82
N PHE A 111 0.95 3.70 0.74
CA PHE A 111 1.74 2.47 0.81
C PHE A 111 3.14 2.73 1.34
N ALA A 112 3.84 3.76 0.86
CA ALA A 112 5.19 4.09 1.31
C ALA A 112 5.23 4.43 2.81
N ILE A 113 4.32 5.29 3.29
CA ILE A 113 4.24 5.71 4.69
C ILE A 113 3.94 4.51 5.60
N PHE A 114 2.91 3.73 5.28
CA PHE A 114 2.51 2.60 6.13
C PHE A 114 3.48 1.41 6.03
N ALA A 115 4.11 1.19 4.86
CA ALA A 115 5.17 0.20 4.73
C ALA A 115 6.40 0.58 5.56
N TYR A 116 6.76 1.86 5.59
CA TYR A 116 7.83 2.35 6.46
C TYR A 116 7.49 2.14 7.95
N LYS A 117 6.27 2.49 8.38
CA LYS A 117 5.79 2.24 9.75
C LYS A 117 5.70 0.75 10.10
N ALA A 118 5.32 -0.09 9.16
CA ALA A 118 5.33 -1.54 9.35
C ALA A 118 6.77 -2.09 9.49
N ARG A 119 7.74 -1.52 8.75
CA ARG A 119 9.16 -1.83 8.91
C ARG A 119 9.70 -1.47 10.29
N GLU A 120 9.12 -0.47 10.97
CA GLU A 120 9.41 -0.13 12.38
C GLU A 120 8.72 -1.09 13.39
N GLY A 121 8.05 -2.15 12.93
CA GLY A 121 7.35 -3.12 13.79
C GLY A 121 5.95 -2.68 14.23
N THR A 122 5.39 -1.63 13.65
CA THR A 122 4.07 -1.12 14.05
C THR A 122 2.95 -2.03 13.54
N ARG A 123 2.24 -2.70 14.44
CA ARG A 123 1.16 -3.64 14.12
C ARG A 123 -0.02 -2.99 13.41
N SER A 124 -0.42 -1.78 13.82
CA SER A 124 -1.52 -1.04 13.18
C SER A 124 -1.23 -0.73 11.72
N ALA A 125 0.03 -0.42 11.38
CA ALA A 125 0.43 -0.17 9.98
C ALA A 125 0.20 -1.40 9.09
N ARG A 126 0.45 -2.62 9.61
CA ARG A 126 0.15 -3.88 8.90
C ARG A 126 -1.35 -4.03 8.62
N ALA A 127 -2.20 -3.70 9.60
CA ALA A 127 -3.66 -3.75 9.40
C ALA A 127 -4.14 -2.72 8.37
N VAL A 128 -3.57 -1.50 8.39
CA VAL A 128 -3.87 -0.46 7.39
C VAL A 128 -3.44 -0.90 5.99
N LEU A 129 -2.24 -1.45 5.83
CA LEU A 129 -1.78 -1.97 4.53
C LEU A 129 -2.69 -3.08 4.00
N THR A 130 -3.19 -3.96 4.88
CA THR A 130 -4.18 -4.98 4.49
C THR A 130 -5.48 -4.35 3.98
N GLY A 131 -5.99 -3.34 4.69
CA GLY A 131 -7.19 -2.61 4.26
C GLY A 131 -6.99 -1.88 2.94
N LEU A 132 -5.84 -1.21 2.76
CA LEU A 132 -5.48 -0.52 1.51
C LEU A 132 -5.35 -1.50 0.33
N ALA A 133 -4.73 -2.67 0.53
CA ALA A 133 -4.61 -3.69 -0.52
C ALA A 133 -5.99 -4.25 -0.92
N PHE A 134 -6.85 -4.51 0.07
CA PHE A 134 -8.22 -4.96 -0.19
C PHE A 134 -9.01 -3.90 -0.96
N PHE A 135 -8.92 -2.63 -0.55
CA PHE A 135 -9.55 -1.52 -1.25
C PHE A 135 -9.02 -1.36 -2.68
N LEU A 136 -7.70 -1.47 -2.88
CA LEU A 136 -7.09 -1.46 -4.21
C LEU A 136 -7.65 -2.57 -5.10
N ALA A 137 -7.79 -3.79 -4.57
CA ALA A 137 -8.35 -4.92 -5.30
C ALA A 137 -9.80 -4.67 -5.71
N LEU A 138 -10.63 -4.10 -4.82
CA LEU A 138 -12.02 -3.74 -5.13
C LEU A 138 -12.09 -2.64 -6.20
N VAL A 139 -11.34 -1.55 -6.04
CA VAL A 139 -11.30 -0.46 -7.03
C VAL A 139 -10.81 -0.98 -8.37
N GLY A 140 -9.76 -1.81 -8.36
CA GLY A 140 -9.21 -2.43 -9.58
C GLY A 140 -10.23 -3.27 -10.33
N LEU A 141 -11.03 -4.05 -9.61
CA LEU A 141 -12.03 -4.94 -10.21
C LEU A 141 -13.27 -4.17 -10.71
N PHE A 142 -13.82 -3.28 -9.87
CA PHE A 142 -15.13 -2.68 -10.11
C PHE A 142 -15.09 -1.32 -10.81
N VAL A 143 -14.02 -0.54 -10.62
CA VAL A 143 -13.92 0.83 -11.16
C VAL A 143 -13.05 0.87 -12.41
N VAL A 144 -11.89 0.22 -12.37
CA VAL A 144 -10.89 0.29 -13.45
C VAL A 144 -11.02 -0.87 -14.44
N GLY A 145 -11.96 -1.80 -14.19
CA GLY A 145 -12.25 -2.91 -15.11
C GLY A 145 -11.08 -3.88 -15.30
N GLY A 146 -10.21 -4.04 -14.28
CA GLY A 146 -9.10 -4.99 -14.33
C GLY A 146 -7.94 -4.55 -15.22
N ALA A 147 -7.69 -3.26 -15.37
CA ALA A 147 -6.54 -2.75 -16.12
C ALA A 147 -5.23 -3.43 -15.68
N LEU A 148 -4.40 -3.82 -16.64
CA LEU A 148 -3.19 -4.64 -16.44
C LEU A 148 -2.29 -4.12 -15.31
N PHE A 149 -2.03 -2.81 -15.25
CA PHE A 149 -1.20 -2.21 -14.19
C PHE A 149 -1.79 -2.38 -12.78
N VAL A 150 -3.12 -2.31 -12.66
CA VAL A 150 -3.81 -2.50 -11.38
C VAL A 150 -3.77 -3.97 -10.95
N VAL A 151 -3.94 -4.89 -11.89
CA VAL A 151 -3.82 -6.34 -11.63
C VAL A 151 -2.41 -6.68 -11.15
N ILE A 152 -1.37 -6.21 -11.85
CA ILE A 152 0.03 -6.42 -11.46
C ILE A 152 0.30 -5.82 -10.07
N ALA A 153 -0.12 -4.58 -9.83
CA ALA A 153 0.04 -3.93 -8.54
C ALA A 153 -0.64 -4.70 -7.41
N THR A 154 -1.86 -5.20 -7.64
CA THR A 154 -2.60 -6.02 -6.67
C THR A 154 -1.88 -7.33 -6.37
N LEU A 155 -1.35 -8.01 -7.38
CA LEU A 155 -0.56 -9.24 -7.19
C LEU A 155 0.69 -8.98 -6.35
N ILE A 156 1.44 -7.91 -6.64
CA ILE A 156 2.62 -7.50 -5.85
C ILE A 156 2.20 -7.19 -4.40
N ALA A 157 1.10 -6.47 -4.19
CA ALA A 157 0.58 -6.15 -2.86
C ALA A 157 0.20 -7.41 -2.08
N VAL A 158 -0.43 -8.41 -2.72
CA VAL A 158 -0.77 -9.70 -2.08
C VAL A 158 0.51 -10.42 -1.64
N ILE A 159 1.54 -10.50 -2.49
CA ILE A 159 2.83 -11.09 -2.12
C ILE A 159 3.44 -10.34 -0.93
N ALA A 160 3.43 -9.00 -0.95
CA ALA A 160 3.92 -8.19 0.14
C ALA A 160 3.18 -8.48 1.46
N LEU A 161 1.85 -8.63 1.40
CA LEU A 161 1.04 -9.01 2.57
C LEU A 161 1.42 -10.39 3.09
N VAL A 162 1.50 -11.41 2.23
CA VAL A 162 1.86 -12.77 2.63
C VAL A 162 3.18 -12.76 3.42
N LEU A 163 4.21 -12.02 2.93
CA LEU A 163 5.49 -11.92 3.63
C LEU A 163 5.37 -11.29 5.02
N MET A 164 4.47 -10.33 5.22
CA MET A 164 4.23 -9.70 6.52
C MET A 164 3.43 -10.57 7.49
N TYR A 165 2.72 -11.59 7.00
CA TYR A 165 1.92 -12.51 7.81
C TYR A 165 2.60 -13.86 8.03
N LEU A 166 3.84 -14.05 7.59
CA LEU A 166 4.60 -15.26 7.85
C LEU A 166 4.77 -15.50 9.37
N PRO A 167 4.69 -16.75 9.83
CA PRO A 167 4.93 -17.07 11.24
C PRO A 167 6.27 -16.59 11.77
N SER A 168 7.30 -16.59 10.91
CA SER A 168 8.65 -16.14 11.24
C SER A 168 8.77 -14.66 11.59
N VAL A 169 7.77 -13.83 11.26
CA VAL A 169 7.75 -12.39 11.59
C VAL A 169 6.67 -12.04 12.62
N ALA A 170 5.95 -13.03 13.16
CA ALA A 170 4.86 -12.78 14.10
C ALA A 170 5.34 -12.04 15.36
N ASP A 171 6.51 -12.38 15.87
CA ASP A 171 7.11 -11.76 17.06
C ASP A 171 7.61 -10.34 16.80
N TYR A 172 7.89 -9.99 15.54
CA TYR A 172 8.30 -8.64 15.16
C TYR A 172 7.15 -7.61 15.30
N PHE A 173 5.89 -8.09 15.29
CA PHE A 173 4.68 -7.28 15.47
C PHE A 173 3.97 -7.66 16.79
N PRO A 174 4.48 -7.24 17.96
CA PRO A 174 3.98 -7.68 19.24
C PRO A 174 2.51 -7.31 19.46
N LYS A 175 1.76 -8.25 20.06
CA LYS A 175 0.42 -7.99 20.55
C LYS A 175 0.55 -7.18 21.83
N VAL A 176 0.30 -5.89 21.78
CA VAL A 176 0.12 -5.09 23.00
C VAL A 176 -1.13 -5.62 23.69
N GLY A 177 -0.96 -6.35 24.78
CA GLY A 177 -2.08 -6.77 25.63
C GLY A 177 -2.79 -5.52 26.15
N ARG A 178 -4.03 -5.30 25.72
CA ARG A 178 -4.89 -4.28 26.31
C ARG A 178 -5.19 -4.76 27.73
N LYS A 179 -4.49 -4.23 28.74
CA LYS A 179 -4.98 -4.33 30.11
C LYS A 179 -6.22 -3.45 30.16
N LEU A 180 -7.39 -4.08 30.21
CA LEU A 180 -8.60 -3.42 30.66
C LEU A 180 -8.41 -3.05 32.13
N PRO A 181 -8.81 -1.85 32.56
CA PRO A 181 -8.75 -1.45 33.96
C PRO A 181 -9.59 -2.34 34.84
#